data_605eadfc905a4559860b9a3369e56d83
#
_entry.id   605eadfc905a4559860b9a3369e56d83
#
_cell.length_a   1.000
_cell.length_b   1.000
_cell.length_c   1.000
_cell.angle_alpha   90.00
_cell.angle_beta   90.00
_cell.angle_gamma   90.00
#
_symmetry.space_group_name_H-M   'P 1'
#
loop_
_entity.id
_entity.type
_entity.pdbx_description
1 polymer ?
#
loop_
_entity_poly.entity_id
_entity_poly.type
_entity_poly.pdbx_seq_one_letter_code
_entity_poly.pdbx_strand_id
1 'polypeptide(L)'
;MGSVNQIRVLLVDDDVRVRQTLSSILKPYSNIEVVGEASDGDEAVTSVGNLRPTVVVMDISMKKMDGITAARLIKAKYPDVLVLGCSAHTQEYNVYAMKRVCAFEALLKKEDATKDLYPAIQRVTAAVARPAKAMDSPLN
;
A
#
# COMPACT_ATOMS: atom_id res chain seq x y z
N MET A 1 -11.06 -6.09 -22.45
CA MET A 1 -11.36 -5.51 -21.75
C MET A 1 -11.42 -5.85 -20.42
N GLY A 2 -11.40 -6.84 -19.98
CA GLY A 2 -11.56 -7.16 -18.68
C GLY A 2 -10.58 -6.67 -17.71
N SER A 3 -9.50 -6.22 -18.12
CA SER A 3 -8.52 -5.83 -17.19
C SER A 3 -8.67 -4.45 -16.69
N VAL A 4 -9.70 -3.80 -17.06
CA VAL A 4 -9.84 -2.47 -16.66
C VAL A 4 -9.80 -2.27 -15.18
N ASN A 5 -10.18 -3.20 -14.40
CA ASN A 5 -10.18 -3.01 -12.97
C ASN A 5 -9.04 -3.70 -12.26
N GLN A 6 -7.96 -3.94 -12.98
CA GLN A 6 -6.84 -4.59 -12.37
C GLN A 6 -6.18 -3.68 -11.34
N ILE A 7 -5.93 -4.20 -10.18
CA ILE A 7 -5.25 -3.46 -9.11
C ILE A 7 -3.79 -3.86 -9.14
N ARG A 8 -2.93 -2.90 -9.38
CA ARG A 8 -1.49 -3.14 -9.53
C ARG A 8 -0.80 -2.87 -8.21
N VAL A 9 -0.15 -3.87 -7.66
CA VAL A 9 0.39 -3.83 -6.31
C VAL A 9 1.91 -3.89 -6.31
N LEU A 10 2.54 -2.99 -5.56
CA LEU A 10 3.97 -3.03 -5.31
C LEU A 10 4.16 -3.50 -3.86
N LEU A 11 4.98 -4.52 -3.65
CA LEU A 11 5.24 -5.05 -2.32
C LEU A 11 6.60 -4.55 -1.83
N VAL A 12 6.62 -3.94 -0.66
CA VAL A 12 7.85 -3.36 -0.10
C VAL A 12 8.12 -3.93 1.29
N ASP A 13 9.23 -4.66 1.42
CA ASP A 13 9.62 -5.24 2.71
C ASP A 13 11.08 -5.65 2.54
N ASP A 14 11.90 -5.47 3.56
CA ASP A 14 13.30 -5.82 3.45
C ASP A 14 13.54 -7.33 3.60
N ASP A 15 12.53 -8.10 3.95
CA ASP A 15 12.65 -9.54 4.04
C ASP A 15 12.01 -10.19 2.81
N VAL A 16 12.81 -10.84 1.99
CA VAL A 16 12.31 -11.45 0.76
C VAL A 16 11.25 -12.51 1.04
N ARG A 17 11.33 -13.19 2.19
CA ARG A 17 10.36 -14.22 2.53
C ARG A 17 8.99 -13.62 2.79
N VAL A 18 8.97 -12.42 3.38
CA VAL A 18 7.70 -11.72 3.60
C VAL A 18 7.11 -11.32 2.25
N ARG A 19 7.93 -10.79 1.34
CA ARG A 19 7.41 -10.41 0.03
C ARG A 19 6.85 -11.63 -0.71
N GLN A 20 7.52 -12.78 -0.61
CA GLN A 20 7.03 -14.00 -1.23
C GLN A 20 5.71 -14.45 -0.62
N THR A 21 5.58 -14.34 0.69
CA THR A 21 4.34 -14.70 1.37
C THR A 21 3.21 -13.80 0.94
N LEU A 22 3.45 -12.48 0.91
CA LEU A 22 2.40 -11.55 0.52
C LEU A 22 1.99 -11.77 -0.94
N SER A 23 2.96 -12.04 -1.80
CA SER A 23 2.67 -12.33 -3.19
C SER A 23 1.80 -13.58 -3.32
N SER A 24 2.10 -14.62 -2.54
CA SER A 24 1.34 -15.84 -2.55
C SER A 24 -0.09 -15.63 -2.06
N ILE A 25 -0.25 -14.78 -1.04
CA ILE A 25 -1.57 -14.49 -0.52
C ILE A 25 -2.42 -13.82 -1.59
N LEU A 26 -1.82 -13.00 -2.43
CA LEU A 26 -2.57 -12.27 -3.45
C LEU A 26 -2.77 -13.04 -4.74
N LYS A 27 -1.99 -14.10 -4.96
CA LYS A 27 -2.05 -14.81 -6.22
C LYS A 27 -3.42 -15.35 -6.62
N PRO A 28 -4.26 -15.82 -5.71
CA PRO A 28 -5.55 -16.36 -6.11
C PRO A 28 -6.54 -15.33 -6.65
N TYR A 29 -6.27 -14.05 -6.43
CA TYR A 29 -7.23 -13.01 -6.79
C TYR A 29 -6.94 -12.47 -8.19
N SER A 30 -7.81 -12.78 -9.13
CA SER A 30 -7.56 -12.45 -10.54
C SER A 30 -7.55 -10.96 -10.82
N ASN A 31 -8.12 -10.15 -9.94
CA ASN A 31 -8.12 -8.71 -10.13
C ASN A 31 -6.89 -8.01 -9.53
N ILE A 32 -5.92 -8.79 -9.04
CA ILE A 32 -4.70 -8.26 -8.47
C ILE A 32 -3.52 -8.64 -9.35
N GLU A 33 -2.65 -7.68 -9.59
CA GLU A 33 -1.39 -7.97 -10.28
C GLU A 33 -0.26 -7.41 -9.42
N VAL A 34 0.65 -8.25 -8.97
CA VAL A 34 1.84 -7.77 -8.24
C VAL A 34 2.83 -7.34 -9.31
N VAL A 35 3.03 -6.03 -9.43
CA VAL A 35 3.84 -5.49 -10.52
C VAL A 35 5.30 -5.33 -10.17
N GLY A 36 5.66 -5.48 -8.91
CA GLY A 36 7.06 -5.39 -8.52
C GLY A 36 7.25 -5.53 -7.04
N GLU A 37 8.51 -5.50 -6.64
CA GLU A 37 8.89 -5.60 -5.24
C GLU A 37 10.03 -4.63 -4.97
N ALA A 38 10.15 -4.18 -3.75
CA ALA A 38 11.25 -3.32 -3.33
C ALA A 38 11.69 -3.76 -1.96
N SER A 39 12.96 -3.62 -1.65
CA SER A 39 13.53 -4.09 -0.40
C SER A 39 13.86 -2.97 0.58
N ASP A 40 13.69 -1.72 0.20
CA ASP A 40 13.90 -0.61 1.13
C ASP A 40 13.13 0.61 0.62
N GLY A 41 13.14 1.67 1.42
CA GLY A 41 12.35 2.85 1.11
C GLY A 41 12.82 3.58 -0.14
N ASP A 42 14.13 3.64 -0.38
CA ASP A 42 14.64 4.31 -1.56
C ASP A 42 14.20 3.58 -2.81
N GLU A 43 14.33 2.26 -2.79
CA GLU A 43 13.93 1.44 -3.92
C GLU A 43 12.41 1.56 -4.14
N ALA A 44 11.65 1.67 -3.05
CA ALA A 44 10.22 1.82 -3.15
C ALA A 44 9.84 3.10 -3.88
N VAL A 45 10.45 4.22 -3.51
CA VAL A 45 10.13 5.50 -4.16
C VAL A 45 10.48 5.44 -5.66
N THR A 46 11.63 4.87 -5.99
CA THR A 46 12.02 4.72 -7.39
C THR A 46 11.05 3.81 -8.15
N SER A 47 10.66 2.71 -7.52
CA SER A 47 9.76 1.76 -8.17
C SER A 47 8.39 2.35 -8.41
N VAL A 48 7.90 3.17 -7.48
CA VAL A 48 6.61 3.84 -7.67
C VAL A 48 6.67 4.74 -8.90
N GLY A 49 7.78 5.46 -9.07
CA GLY A 49 7.93 6.33 -10.22
C GLY A 49 7.95 5.56 -11.54
N ASN A 50 8.59 4.39 -11.54
CA ASN A 50 8.71 3.59 -12.73
C ASN A 50 7.48 2.76 -13.03
N LEU A 51 6.84 2.22 -12.02
CA LEU A 51 5.76 1.27 -12.22
C LEU A 51 4.37 1.87 -12.04
N ARG A 52 4.27 2.96 -11.32
CA ARG A 52 3.00 3.65 -11.04
C ARG A 52 1.93 2.66 -10.58
N PRO A 53 2.15 2.02 -9.45
CA PRO A 53 1.18 1.04 -8.94
C PRO A 53 -0.09 1.73 -8.44
N THR A 54 -1.16 0.94 -8.32
CA THR A 54 -2.39 1.43 -7.71
C THR A 54 -2.19 1.56 -6.20
N VAL A 55 -1.56 0.53 -5.60
CA VAL A 55 -1.36 0.52 -4.16
C VAL A 55 0.00 -0.06 -3.82
N VAL A 56 0.63 0.48 -2.81
CA VAL A 56 1.90 -0.01 -2.29
C VAL A 56 1.62 -0.64 -0.94
N VAL A 57 2.06 -1.88 -0.75
CA VAL A 57 1.99 -2.53 0.56
C VAL A 57 3.36 -2.32 1.18
N MET A 58 3.43 -1.49 2.21
CA MET A 58 4.68 -0.96 2.73
C MET A 58 4.99 -1.43 4.14
N ASP A 59 6.13 -2.12 4.29
CA ASP A 59 6.64 -2.44 5.61
C ASP A 59 7.09 -1.14 6.28
N ILE A 60 6.86 -1.02 7.56
CA ILE A 60 7.22 0.20 8.28
C ILE A 60 8.65 0.18 8.75
N SER A 61 9.11 -0.93 9.30
CA SER A 61 10.46 -1.02 9.87
C SER A 61 11.43 -1.59 8.86
N MET A 62 12.15 -0.73 8.19
CA MET A 62 13.17 -1.15 7.23
C MET A 62 14.48 -0.44 7.53
N LYS A 63 15.57 -1.03 7.05
CA LYS A 63 16.88 -0.58 7.45
C LYS A 63 17.33 0.73 6.88
N LYS A 64 17.19 0.95 5.60
CA LYS A 64 17.70 2.15 5.02
C LYS A 64 16.77 3.31 5.21
N MET A 65 15.64 3.29 4.62
CA MET A 65 14.66 4.35 4.77
C MET A 65 13.42 3.67 5.29
N ASP A 66 12.88 4.09 6.42
CA ASP A 66 11.72 3.42 6.99
C ASP A 66 10.48 3.67 6.16
N GLY A 67 9.45 2.88 6.41
CA GLY A 67 8.23 2.94 5.62
C GLY A 67 7.46 4.24 5.77
N ILE A 68 7.54 4.88 6.94
CA ILE A 68 6.84 6.14 7.15
C ILE A 68 7.45 7.23 6.28
N THR A 69 8.79 7.30 6.26
CA THR A 69 9.48 8.29 5.45
C THR A 69 9.21 8.03 3.96
N ALA A 70 9.30 6.75 3.56
CA ALA A 70 9.05 6.40 2.16
C ALA A 70 7.62 6.75 1.75
N ALA A 71 6.64 6.46 2.61
CA ALA A 71 5.24 6.76 2.32
C ALA A 71 5.02 8.25 2.16
N ARG A 72 5.67 9.06 3.01
CA ARG A 72 5.54 10.52 2.90
C ARG A 72 6.09 11.00 1.56
N LEU A 73 7.25 10.47 1.14
CA LEU A 73 7.84 10.88 -0.13
C LEU A 73 6.97 10.44 -1.30
N ILE A 74 6.43 9.24 -1.24
CA ILE A 74 5.56 8.74 -2.28
C ILE A 74 4.32 9.62 -2.40
N LYS A 75 3.68 9.94 -1.28
CA LYS A 75 2.46 10.74 -1.32
C LYS A 75 2.75 12.16 -1.81
N ALA A 76 3.92 12.69 -1.51
CA ALA A 76 4.27 14.02 -1.97
C ALA A 76 4.50 14.07 -3.48
N LYS A 77 5.13 13.01 -4.04
CA LYS A 77 5.40 13.00 -5.45
C LYS A 77 4.30 12.36 -6.29
N TYR A 78 3.62 11.38 -5.74
CA TYR A 78 2.61 10.62 -6.49
C TYR A 78 1.36 10.53 -5.65
N PRO A 79 0.62 11.61 -5.47
CA PRO A 79 -0.49 11.63 -4.51
C PRO A 79 -1.63 10.67 -4.82
N ASP A 80 -1.70 10.17 -6.06
CA ASP A 80 -2.76 9.23 -6.39
C ASP A 80 -2.43 7.81 -6.00
N VAL A 81 -1.19 7.52 -5.64
CA VAL A 81 -0.81 6.16 -5.26
C VAL A 81 -1.23 5.92 -3.82
N LEU A 82 -1.91 4.82 -3.58
CA LEU A 82 -2.38 4.49 -2.24
C LEU A 82 -1.30 3.71 -1.51
N VAL A 83 -1.15 3.94 -0.22
CA VAL A 83 -0.14 3.24 0.57
C VAL A 83 -0.81 2.54 1.73
N LEU A 84 -0.58 1.23 1.83
CA LEU A 84 -1.14 0.41 2.86
C LEU A 84 0.03 -0.06 3.72
N GLY A 85 0.06 0.31 4.99
CA GLY A 85 1.13 -0.11 5.87
C GLY A 85 0.92 -1.54 6.35
N CYS A 86 1.99 -2.33 6.40
CA CYS A 86 1.91 -3.71 6.84
C CYS A 86 3.12 -3.98 7.73
N SER A 87 2.91 -4.14 9.02
CA SER A 87 4.02 -4.22 9.96
C SER A 87 3.86 -5.31 10.99
N ALA A 88 4.98 -5.89 11.40
CA ALA A 88 4.98 -6.85 12.48
C ALA A 88 4.89 -6.13 13.81
N HIS A 89 5.23 -4.84 13.83
CA HIS A 89 5.23 -4.09 15.06
C HIS A 89 4.20 -2.98 15.00
N THR A 90 2.98 -3.29 15.43
CA THR A 90 1.93 -2.29 15.37
C THR A 90 1.79 -1.67 16.73
N GLN A 91 2.87 -1.11 17.23
CA GLN A 91 2.82 -0.44 18.50
C GLN A 91 2.05 0.84 18.35
N GLU A 92 1.45 1.25 19.42
CA GLU A 92 0.62 2.44 19.42
C GLU A 92 1.35 3.64 18.84
N TYR A 93 2.62 3.75 19.17
CA TYR A 93 3.44 4.84 18.68
C TYR A 93 3.48 4.86 17.14
N ASN A 94 3.68 3.73 16.51
CA ASN A 94 3.76 3.67 15.06
C ASN A 94 2.42 4.01 14.41
N VAL A 95 1.35 3.50 14.99
CA VAL A 95 0.03 3.78 14.47
C VAL A 95 -0.26 5.27 14.53
N TYR A 96 0.09 5.88 15.64
CA TYR A 96 -0.16 7.29 15.84
C TYR A 96 0.66 8.13 14.84
N ALA A 97 1.93 7.79 14.67
CA ALA A 97 2.80 8.50 13.77
C ALA A 97 2.30 8.41 12.33
N MET A 98 1.82 7.24 11.96
CA MET A 98 1.33 7.07 10.61
C MET A 98 0.07 7.86 10.34
N LYS A 99 -0.83 7.88 11.28
CA LYS A 99 -2.05 8.63 11.10
C LYS A 99 -1.75 10.12 11.00
N ARG A 100 -0.76 10.58 11.76
CA ARG A 100 -0.45 11.99 11.74
C ARG A 100 0.12 12.47 10.41
N VAL A 101 0.87 11.62 9.71
CA VAL A 101 1.44 12.06 8.45
C VAL A 101 0.48 11.87 7.29
N CYS A 102 -0.66 11.27 7.55
CA CYS A 102 -1.68 11.06 6.52
C CYS A 102 -1.12 10.36 5.29
N ALA A 103 -0.12 9.51 5.47
CA ALA A 103 0.52 8.85 4.34
C ALA A 103 0.00 7.45 4.10
N PHE A 104 -0.75 6.88 5.04
CA PHE A 104 -1.25 5.55 4.89
C PHE A 104 -2.75 5.55 4.85
N GLU A 105 -3.31 4.85 3.88
CA GLU A 105 -4.76 4.68 3.79
C GLU A 105 -5.26 3.67 4.81
N ALA A 106 -4.41 2.71 5.18
CA ALA A 106 -4.76 1.73 6.19
C ALA A 106 -3.52 1.07 6.74
N LEU A 107 -3.64 0.39 7.88
CA LEU A 107 -2.54 -0.28 8.52
C LEU A 107 -2.93 -1.70 8.88
N LEU A 108 -2.10 -2.66 8.51
CA LEU A 108 -2.33 -4.05 8.82
C LEU A 108 -1.21 -4.64 9.63
N LYS A 109 -1.52 -5.65 10.41
CA LYS A 109 -0.50 -6.43 11.08
C LYS A 109 -0.07 -7.53 10.12
N LYS A 110 1.23 -7.79 10.02
CA LYS A 110 1.72 -8.84 9.14
C LYS A 110 1.12 -10.19 9.49
N GLU A 111 0.94 -10.45 10.76
CA GLU A 111 0.41 -11.75 11.18
C GLU A 111 -1.01 -11.97 10.68
N ASP A 112 -1.75 -10.92 10.37
CA ASP A 112 -3.11 -11.03 9.90
C ASP A 112 -3.24 -10.91 8.39
N ALA A 113 -2.12 -10.85 7.67
CA ALA A 113 -2.16 -10.56 6.23
C ALA A 113 -2.94 -11.60 5.44
N THR A 114 -2.87 -12.88 5.81
CA THR A 114 -3.60 -13.90 5.07
C THR A 114 -5.10 -13.59 5.06
N LYS A 115 -5.61 -13.10 6.17
CA LYS A 115 -7.01 -12.83 6.30
C LYS A 115 -7.37 -11.42 5.84
N ASP A 116 -6.51 -10.45 6.12
CA ASP A 116 -6.87 -9.05 5.99
C ASP A 116 -6.30 -8.30 4.78
N LEU A 117 -5.26 -8.83 4.13
CA LEU A 117 -4.59 -8.06 3.09
C LEU A 117 -5.50 -7.75 1.90
N TYR A 118 -6.10 -8.76 1.32
CA TYR A 118 -6.94 -8.52 0.14
C TYR A 118 -8.16 -7.65 0.48
N PRO A 119 -8.87 -7.91 1.58
CA PRO A 119 -9.99 -7.02 1.94
C PRO A 119 -9.55 -5.58 2.14
N ALA A 120 -8.36 -5.36 2.71
CA ALA A 120 -7.88 -4.00 2.91
C ALA A 120 -7.57 -3.32 1.58
N ILE A 121 -6.95 -4.05 0.65
CA ILE A 121 -6.68 -3.50 -0.69
C ILE A 121 -8.01 -3.14 -1.36
N GLN A 122 -9.01 -4.00 -1.25
CA GLN A 122 -10.30 -3.71 -1.84
C GLN A 122 -10.93 -2.47 -1.24
N ARG A 123 -10.83 -2.32 0.08
CA ARG A 123 -11.44 -1.19 0.75
C ARG A 123 -10.82 0.13 0.33
N VAL A 124 -9.49 0.20 0.30
CA VAL A 124 -8.83 1.47 -0.02
C VAL A 124 -9.03 1.83 -1.49
N THR A 125 -9.04 0.85 -2.39
CA THR A 125 -9.23 1.14 -3.80
C THR A 125 -10.69 1.51 -4.08
N ALA A 126 -11.64 0.90 -3.39
CA ALA A 126 -13.04 1.24 -3.57
C ALA A 126 -13.34 2.65 -3.09
N ALA A 127 -12.68 3.08 -2.02
CA ALA A 127 -12.91 4.41 -1.50
C ALA A 127 -12.50 5.47 -2.52
N VAL A 128 -11.43 5.21 -3.27
CA VAL A 128 -11.00 6.15 -4.27
C VAL A 128 -11.91 6.10 -5.50
N ALA A 129 -12.47 4.95 -5.79
CA ALA A 129 -13.30 4.81 -6.98
C ALA A 129 -14.64 5.53 -6.88
N ARG A 130 -15.03 5.97 -5.68
CA ARG A 130 -16.32 6.62 -5.56
C ARG A 130 -16.24 8.06 -5.16
N PRO A 131 -15.21 8.77 -5.39
CA PRO A 131 -15.14 10.11 -4.91
C PRO A 131 -15.96 11.09 -5.65
N ALA A 132 -16.12 10.91 -6.87
CA ALA A 132 -16.82 11.89 -7.64
C ALA A 132 -18.15 12.16 -7.10
N LYS A 133 -18.89 11.12 -6.80
CA LYS A 133 -20.18 11.31 -6.35
C LYS A 133 -20.15 11.95 -5.03
N ALA A 134 -19.29 11.56 -4.19
CA ALA A 134 -19.26 12.12 -2.90
C ALA A 134 -18.87 13.56 -2.93
N MET A 135 -18.04 13.95 -3.84
CA MET A 135 -17.64 15.26 -3.87
C MET A 135 -18.63 16.17 -4.37
N ASP A 136 -19.40 15.76 -5.26
CA ASP A 136 -20.38 16.62 -5.78
C ASP A 136 -21.40 16.97 -4.80
N SER A 137 -21.76 16.09 -4.00
CA SER A 137 -22.87 16.37 -3.20
C SER A 137 -22.77 17.55 -2.34
N PRO A 138 -21.76 17.82 -1.73
CA PRO A 138 -21.79 18.87 -0.83
C PRO A 138 -21.87 20.15 -1.35
N LEU A 139 -21.48 20.35 -2.32
CA LEU A 139 -21.45 21.55 -2.73
C LEU A 139 -22.50 22.19 -2.80
N ASN A 140 -23.23 21.78 -2.78
CA ASN A 140 -24.29 22.48 -2.91
C ASN A 140 -24.86 22.98 -2.00
#